data_0f00be0de20ea4515a71bcee4ba98638
#
_entry.id   0f00be0de20ea4515a71bcee4ba98638
#
_cell.length_a   1.000
_cell.length_b   1.000
_cell.length_c   1.000
_cell.angle_alpha   90.00
_cell.angle_beta   90.00
_cell.angle_gamma   90.00
#
_symmetry.space_group_name_H-M   'P 1'
#
loop_
_entity.id
_entity.type
_entity.pdbx_description
1 polymer ?
#
loop_
_entity_poly.entity_id
_entity_poly.type
_entity_poly.pdbx_seq_one_letter_code
_entity_poly.pdbx_strand_id
1 'polypeptide(L)'
;DPEMSRGLGDVYKRQEMDICGVFSSVEPLMRYVEPYMSSPLYVPLYTYSPFVSTRPWSRILKGKKVLVIHPFAELIVRQYQRREQLFDNPDVLPEFDLKVIKAVQSLGGESNGFADWFEALQYMKNEMDRTDYDICLIGCGAYGFPLAAHAKRQGKKAIHFGGELQLLFGIKGSRWEDPLHAIKCGLPQDFYQKLFTNPAWVRPEEYKNAHSLKVENACYW
;
A
#
# COMPACT_ATOMS: atom_id res chain seq x y z
N ASP A 1 -28.69 10.33 -3.02
CA ASP A 1 -28.24 9.07 -3.60
C ASP A 1 -26.85 8.71 -3.03
N PRO A 2 -26.73 7.60 -2.26
CA PRO A 2 -25.46 7.19 -1.64
C PRO A 2 -24.33 6.94 -2.67
N GLU A 3 -24.67 6.58 -3.91
CA GLU A 3 -23.67 6.33 -4.96
C GLU A 3 -23.11 7.63 -5.55
N MET A 4 -23.93 8.67 -5.68
CA MET A 4 -23.43 9.99 -6.11
C MET A 4 -22.54 10.63 -5.05
N SER A 5 -22.85 10.48 -3.75
CA SER A 5 -21.98 10.99 -2.68
C SER A 5 -20.64 10.26 -2.61
N ARG A 6 -20.59 8.97 -2.98
CA ARG A 6 -19.35 8.20 -3.10
C ARG A 6 -18.46 8.72 -4.23
N GLY A 7 -19.05 8.99 -5.41
CA GLY A 7 -18.32 9.54 -6.55
C GLY A 7 -17.71 10.92 -6.26
N LEU A 8 -18.46 11.83 -5.65
CA LEU A 8 -17.96 13.14 -5.23
C LEU A 8 -16.82 13.04 -4.21
N GLY A 9 -16.93 12.15 -3.22
CA GLY A 9 -15.86 11.90 -2.25
C GLY A 9 -14.55 11.47 -2.90
N ASP A 10 -14.59 10.65 -3.95
CA ASP A 10 -13.40 10.21 -4.68
C ASP A 10 -12.81 11.31 -5.57
N VAL A 11 -13.63 12.18 -6.15
CA VAL A 11 -13.18 13.37 -6.90
C VAL A 11 -12.36 14.29 -5.99
N TYR A 12 -12.86 14.66 -4.83
CA TYR A 12 -12.11 15.54 -3.90
C TYR A 12 -10.80 14.91 -3.42
N LYS A 13 -10.72 13.60 -3.27
CA LYS A 13 -9.51 12.88 -2.86
C LYS A 13 -8.45 12.86 -3.97
N ARG A 14 -8.87 12.78 -5.24
CA ARG A 14 -7.98 12.83 -6.40
C ARG A 14 -7.32 14.19 -6.56
N GLN A 15 -7.96 15.28 -6.13
CA GLN A 15 -7.39 16.62 -6.12
C GLN A 15 -6.22 16.77 -5.12
N GLU A 16 -6.10 15.87 -4.15
CA GLU A 16 -5.00 15.88 -3.18
C GLU A 16 -3.72 15.18 -3.69
N MET A 17 -3.77 14.54 -4.87
CA MET A 17 -2.66 13.74 -5.38
C MET A 17 -1.57 14.62 -5.99
N ASP A 18 -0.32 14.48 -5.52
CA ASP A 18 0.85 15.17 -6.08
C ASP A 18 1.56 14.31 -7.15
N ILE A 19 1.58 12.99 -6.96
CA ILE A 19 2.21 12.03 -7.86
C ILE A 19 1.25 10.87 -8.11
N CYS A 20 1.04 10.53 -9.38
CA CYS A 20 0.18 9.43 -9.80
C CYS A 20 1.00 8.35 -10.52
N GLY A 21 1.07 7.16 -9.94
CA GLY A 21 1.60 5.98 -10.61
C GLY A 21 0.59 5.42 -11.61
N VAL A 22 0.99 5.23 -12.86
CA VAL A 22 0.09 4.77 -13.94
C VAL A 22 0.62 3.49 -14.56
N PHE A 23 -0.28 2.51 -14.74
CA PHE A 23 -0.02 1.35 -15.59
C PHE A 23 -0.16 1.74 -17.07
N SER A 24 0.70 1.25 -17.93
CA SER A 24 0.59 1.44 -19.37
C SER A 24 -0.76 0.97 -19.95
N SER A 25 -1.32 -0.10 -19.37
CA SER A 25 -2.62 -0.66 -19.79
C SER A 25 -3.82 0.24 -19.45
N VAL A 26 -3.70 1.15 -18.46
CA VAL A 26 -4.79 2.05 -18.06
C VAL A 26 -4.55 3.49 -18.52
N GLU A 27 -3.39 3.79 -19.11
CA GLU A 27 -3.08 5.12 -19.65
C GLU A 27 -4.19 5.69 -20.55
N PRO A 28 -4.81 4.91 -21.47
CA PRO A 28 -5.91 5.42 -22.28
C PRO A 28 -7.15 5.82 -21.48
N LEU A 29 -7.31 5.29 -20.27
CA LEU A 29 -8.44 5.58 -19.38
C LEU A 29 -8.20 6.83 -18.53
N MET A 30 -6.96 7.32 -18.46
CA MET A 30 -6.61 8.50 -17.67
C MET A 30 -7.41 9.73 -18.06
N ARG A 31 -7.73 9.89 -19.35
CA ARG A 31 -8.57 10.99 -19.87
C ARG A 31 -9.91 11.17 -19.15
N TYR A 32 -10.44 10.10 -18.56
CA TYR A 32 -11.71 10.14 -17.82
C TYR A 32 -11.54 10.59 -16.36
N VAL A 33 -10.34 10.55 -15.83
CA VAL A 33 -10.06 10.89 -14.42
C VAL A 33 -9.23 12.17 -14.27
N GLU A 34 -8.43 12.52 -15.28
CA GLU A 34 -7.62 13.75 -15.32
C GLU A 34 -8.39 15.05 -15.03
N PRO A 35 -9.63 15.24 -15.53
CA PRO A 35 -10.40 16.44 -15.22
C PRO A 35 -10.70 16.64 -13.73
N TYR A 36 -10.54 15.57 -12.94
CA TYR A 36 -10.77 15.55 -11.49
C TYR A 36 -9.49 15.56 -10.68
N MET A 37 -8.33 15.75 -11.32
CA MET A 37 -7.02 15.77 -10.67
C MET A 37 -6.44 17.19 -10.71
N SER A 38 -5.60 17.52 -9.73
CA SER A 38 -4.88 18.79 -9.66
C SER A 38 -3.50 18.70 -10.33
N SER A 39 -3.46 18.20 -11.58
CA SER A 39 -2.24 18.07 -12.39
C SER A 39 -1.09 17.36 -11.68
N PRO A 40 -1.27 16.12 -11.21
CA PRO A 40 -0.20 15.39 -10.55
C PRO A 40 0.94 15.07 -11.52
N LEU A 41 2.15 14.85 -10.98
CA LEU A 41 3.23 14.28 -11.75
C LEU A 41 2.92 12.81 -12.04
N TYR A 42 2.86 12.44 -13.32
CA TYR A 42 2.68 11.05 -13.74
C TYR A 42 4.01 10.31 -13.78
N VAL A 43 4.02 9.11 -13.20
CA VAL A 43 5.17 8.21 -13.20
C VAL A 43 4.73 6.79 -13.56
N PRO A 44 5.59 5.96 -14.17
CA PRO A 44 5.29 4.54 -14.33
C PRO A 44 5.05 3.89 -12.96
N LEU A 45 4.02 3.05 -12.85
CA LEU A 45 3.60 2.51 -11.55
C LEU A 45 4.72 1.77 -10.81
N TYR A 46 5.55 1.01 -11.51
CA TYR A 46 6.66 0.26 -10.89
C TYR A 46 7.70 1.14 -10.18
N THR A 47 7.75 2.46 -10.47
CA THR A 47 8.73 3.37 -9.86
C THR A 47 8.45 3.61 -8.37
N TYR A 48 7.26 3.31 -7.88
CA TYR A 48 6.97 3.41 -6.45
C TYR A 48 7.50 2.20 -5.66
N SER A 49 7.83 1.08 -6.31
CA SER A 49 8.44 -0.10 -5.70
C SER A 49 9.94 0.15 -5.47
N PRO A 50 10.38 0.40 -4.23
CA PRO A 50 11.76 0.83 -3.99
C PRO A 50 12.81 -0.24 -4.33
N PHE A 51 12.44 -1.50 -4.27
CA PHE A 51 13.33 -2.63 -4.55
C PHE A 51 13.66 -2.84 -6.04
N VAL A 52 13.05 -2.06 -6.95
CA VAL A 52 13.39 -2.09 -8.39
C VAL A 52 14.53 -1.11 -8.74
N SER A 53 14.94 -0.27 -7.82
CA SER A 53 15.90 0.80 -8.06
C SER A 53 17.22 0.61 -7.28
N THR A 54 18.34 0.90 -7.91
CA THR A 54 19.65 0.98 -7.23
C THR A 54 19.75 2.19 -6.29
N ARG A 55 18.90 3.22 -6.50
CA ARG A 55 18.78 4.40 -5.62
C ARG A 55 17.32 4.56 -5.20
N PRO A 56 16.82 3.71 -4.29
CA PRO A 56 15.42 3.69 -3.91
C PRO A 56 14.98 5.01 -3.26
N TRP A 57 13.78 5.47 -3.60
CA TRP A 57 13.21 6.64 -2.96
C TRP A 57 13.02 6.44 -1.44
N SER A 58 12.81 5.19 -1.01
CA SER A 58 12.60 4.82 0.39
C SER A 58 13.77 5.14 1.31
N ARG A 59 14.98 5.40 0.77
CA ARG A 59 16.14 5.88 1.56
C ARG A 59 15.83 7.16 2.36
N ILE A 60 14.84 7.97 1.92
CA ILE A 60 14.41 9.18 2.63
C ILE A 60 13.69 8.87 3.94
N LEU A 61 13.24 7.62 4.15
CA LEU A 61 12.58 7.18 5.38
C LEU A 61 13.57 7.07 6.56
N LYS A 62 14.88 7.01 6.28
CA LYS A 62 15.92 6.85 7.31
C LYS A 62 15.77 7.92 8.41
N GLY A 63 15.64 7.43 9.66
CA GLY A 63 15.51 8.28 10.85
C GLY A 63 14.18 9.04 10.97
N LYS A 64 13.18 8.77 10.11
CA LYS A 64 11.84 9.36 10.18
C LYS A 64 10.92 8.56 11.07
N LYS A 65 9.81 9.17 11.49
CA LYS A 65 8.67 8.47 12.09
C LYS A 65 7.76 8.01 10.96
N VAL A 66 7.71 6.72 10.70
CA VAL A 66 6.96 6.13 9.59
C VAL A 66 5.77 5.36 10.14
N LEU A 67 4.57 5.79 9.76
CA LEU A 67 3.34 5.07 10.04
C LEU A 67 3.03 4.11 8.89
N VAL A 68 2.75 2.86 9.20
CA VAL A 68 2.29 1.87 8.22
C VAL A 68 0.86 1.45 8.56
N ILE A 69 -0.04 1.52 7.58
CA ILE A 69 -1.44 1.06 7.72
C ILE A 69 -1.64 -0.15 6.81
N HIS A 70 -1.78 -1.34 7.41
CA HIS A 70 -1.87 -2.58 6.66
C HIS A 70 -2.61 -3.67 7.46
N PRO A 71 -3.36 -4.60 6.81
CA PRO A 71 -3.99 -5.72 7.50
C PRO A 71 -2.99 -6.62 8.24
N PHE A 72 -1.77 -6.77 7.73
CA PHE A 72 -0.71 -7.59 8.32
C PHE A 72 0.21 -6.79 9.27
N ALA A 73 -0.33 -5.85 10.03
CA ALA A 73 0.44 -4.92 10.85
C ALA A 73 1.44 -5.62 11.78
N GLU A 74 1.02 -6.66 12.48
CA GLU A 74 1.87 -7.40 13.42
C GLU A 74 2.99 -8.16 12.71
N LEU A 75 2.70 -8.71 11.51
CA LEU A 75 3.72 -9.38 10.70
C LEU A 75 4.75 -8.38 10.16
N ILE A 76 4.29 -7.19 9.76
CA ILE A 76 5.16 -6.08 9.34
C ILE A 76 6.14 -5.70 10.47
N VAL A 77 5.68 -5.60 11.70
CA VAL A 77 6.56 -5.33 12.86
C VAL A 77 7.62 -6.42 13.01
N ARG A 78 7.24 -7.69 12.94
CA ARG A 78 8.18 -8.82 13.04
C ARG A 78 9.21 -8.83 11.90
N GLN A 79 8.76 -8.57 10.67
CA GLN A 79 9.66 -8.52 9.50
C GLN A 79 10.58 -7.31 9.56
N TYR A 80 10.11 -6.17 10.03
CA TYR A 80 10.93 -4.98 10.17
C TYR A 80 12.08 -5.15 11.17
N GLN A 81 11.88 -5.94 12.25
CA GLN A 81 12.95 -6.26 13.20
C GLN A 81 14.13 -6.99 12.56
N ARG A 82 13.92 -7.64 11.43
CA ARG A 82 14.95 -8.34 10.63
C ARG A 82 15.15 -7.71 9.25
N ARG A 83 14.87 -6.41 9.08
CA ARG A 83 14.91 -5.67 7.83
C ARG A 83 16.21 -5.82 7.05
N GLU A 84 17.34 -5.93 7.77
CA GLU A 84 18.68 -6.07 7.16
C GLU A 84 18.88 -7.38 6.40
N GLN A 85 17.99 -8.36 6.61
CA GLN A 85 18.02 -9.65 5.93
C GLN A 85 17.12 -9.68 4.69
N LEU A 86 16.26 -8.66 4.48
CA LEU A 86 15.23 -8.69 3.45
C LEU A 86 15.74 -8.27 2.07
N PHE A 87 16.71 -7.38 2.02
CA PHE A 87 17.24 -6.81 0.77
C PHE A 87 18.74 -6.62 0.85
N ASP A 88 19.44 -6.88 -0.27
CA ASP A 88 20.89 -6.63 -0.37
C ASP A 88 21.21 -5.14 -0.30
N ASN A 89 20.31 -4.29 -0.81
CA ASN A 89 20.46 -2.84 -0.72
C ASN A 89 19.76 -2.32 0.55
N PRO A 90 20.51 -1.87 1.56
CA PRO A 90 19.94 -1.41 2.83
C PRO A 90 19.07 -0.14 2.69
N ASP A 91 19.21 0.59 1.60
CA ASP A 91 18.42 1.78 1.31
C ASP A 91 16.96 1.46 0.90
N VAL A 92 16.66 0.19 0.58
CA VAL A 92 15.29 -0.24 0.27
C VAL A 92 14.39 -0.19 1.51
N LEU A 93 14.88 -0.70 2.64
CA LEU A 93 14.16 -0.65 3.92
C LEU A 93 15.11 -0.17 5.04
N PRO A 94 15.43 1.15 5.05
CA PRO A 94 16.35 1.72 6.01
C PRO A 94 15.76 1.73 7.43
N GLU A 95 16.59 2.05 8.41
CA GLU A 95 16.16 2.23 9.79
C GLU A 95 15.34 3.50 9.98
N PHE A 96 14.14 3.34 10.60
CA PHE A 96 13.22 4.43 10.95
C PHE A 96 12.38 4.05 12.19
N ASP A 97 11.74 5.02 12.82
CA ASP A 97 10.77 4.77 13.91
C ASP A 97 9.46 4.25 13.29
N LEU A 98 9.27 2.91 13.34
CA LEU A 98 8.08 2.26 12.78
C LEU A 98 6.91 2.31 13.76
N LYS A 99 5.78 2.83 13.29
CA LYS A 99 4.47 2.72 13.92
C LYS A 99 3.51 2.03 12.98
N VAL A 100 2.57 1.28 13.52
CA VAL A 100 1.61 0.52 12.71
C VAL A 100 0.19 0.75 13.19
N ILE A 101 -0.73 0.80 12.25
CA ILE A 101 -2.18 0.68 12.49
C ILE A 101 -2.65 -0.55 11.74
N LYS A 102 -3.33 -1.46 12.43
CA LYS A 102 -3.98 -2.59 11.79
C LYS A 102 -5.17 -2.08 11.00
N ALA A 103 -5.09 -2.23 9.67
CA ALA A 103 -6.16 -1.81 8.79
C ALA A 103 -7.41 -2.68 9.01
N VAL A 104 -8.57 -2.02 9.04
CA VAL A 104 -9.85 -2.71 9.05
C VAL A 104 -10.06 -3.40 7.71
N GLN A 105 -10.44 -4.67 7.74
CA GLN A 105 -10.86 -5.43 6.57
C GLN A 105 -12.36 -5.65 6.63
N SER A 106 -13.10 -5.21 5.60
CA SER A 106 -14.55 -5.38 5.47
C SER A 106 -14.93 -6.18 4.23
N LEU A 107 -14.03 -7.05 3.78
CA LEU A 107 -14.17 -7.82 2.56
C LEU A 107 -15.11 -9.00 2.73
N GLY A 108 -15.98 -9.17 1.73
CA GLY A 108 -16.82 -10.35 1.64
C GLY A 108 -17.99 -10.44 2.63
N GLY A 109 -18.38 -9.31 3.27
CA GLY A 109 -19.47 -9.27 4.24
C GLY A 109 -19.09 -9.81 5.61
N GLU A 110 -17.81 -9.84 5.94
CA GLU A 110 -17.33 -10.17 7.29
C GLU A 110 -17.70 -9.03 8.27
N SER A 111 -18.26 -9.39 9.42
CA SER A 111 -18.49 -8.42 10.50
C SER A 111 -17.13 -8.06 11.14
N ASN A 112 -16.81 -6.79 11.13
CA ASN A 112 -15.55 -6.26 11.66
C ASN A 112 -15.74 -5.32 12.85
N GLY A 113 -16.96 -5.34 13.44
CA GLY A 113 -17.32 -4.51 14.60
C GLY A 113 -17.70 -3.07 14.28
N PHE A 114 -17.75 -2.67 13.00
CA PHE A 114 -18.20 -1.36 12.52
C PHE A 114 -19.54 -1.48 11.79
N ALA A 115 -20.41 -0.47 11.94
CA ALA A 115 -21.71 -0.45 11.31
C ALA A 115 -21.62 -0.36 9.78
N ASP A 116 -20.63 0.39 9.29
CA ASP A 116 -20.39 0.55 7.86
C ASP A 116 -18.94 0.91 7.53
N TRP A 117 -18.65 1.05 6.23
CA TRP A 117 -17.33 1.43 5.73
C TRP A 117 -16.86 2.83 6.21
N PHE A 118 -17.79 3.77 6.40
CA PHE A 118 -17.45 5.13 6.82
C PHE A 118 -17.05 5.19 8.29
N GLU A 119 -17.70 4.40 9.14
CA GLU A 119 -17.33 4.29 10.54
C GLU A 119 -15.94 3.67 10.69
N ALA A 120 -15.64 2.60 9.94
CA ALA A 120 -14.32 1.98 9.90
C ALA A 120 -13.24 2.96 9.38
N LEU A 121 -13.56 3.75 8.34
CA LEU A 121 -12.67 4.78 7.83
C LEU A 121 -12.39 5.86 8.89
N GLN A 122 -13.45 6.32 9.59
CA GLN A 122 -13.30 7.35 10.62
C GLN A 122 -12.49 6.85 11.81
N TYR A 123 -12.67 5.59 12.21
CA TYR A 123 -11.85 4.94 13.21
C TYR A 123 -10.35 5.02 12.84
N MET A 124 -9.99 4.58 11.63
CA MET A 124 -8.60 4.61 11.18
C MET A 124 -8.02 6.03 11.09
N LYS A 125 -8.83 7.02 10.68
CA LYS A 125 -8.41 8.44 10.71
C LYS A 125 -8.12 8.91 12.14
N ASN A 126 -8.99 8.56 13.10
CA ASN A 126 -8.79 8.92 14.50
C ASN A 126 -7.51 8.28 15.08
N GLU A 127 -7.18 7.05 14.68
CA GLU A 127 -5.92 6.40 15.07
C GLU A 127 -4.71 7.11 14.43
N MET A 128 -4.81 7.55 13.17
CA MET A 128 -3.78 8.38 12.54
C MET A 128 -3.56 9.69 13.29
N ASP A 129 -4.64 10.38 13.70
CA ASP A 129 -4.58 11.68 14.39
C ASP A 129 -3.93 11.57 15.78
N ARG A 130 -4.03 10.41 16.42
CA ARG A 130 -3.39 10.09 17.71
C ARG A 130 -1.95 9.65 17.58
N THR A 131 -1.49 9.35 16.36
CA THR A 131 -0.15 8.80 16.10
C THR A 131 0.77 9.93 15.64
N ASP A 132 1.93 10.07 16.27
CA ASP A 132 2.97 11.00 15.81
C ASP A 132 3.79 10.35 14.70
N TYR A 133 3.72 10.88 13.47
CA TYR A 133 4.45 10.39 12.29
C TYR A 133 4.79 11.52 11.32
N ASP A 134 5.81 11.31 10.49
CA ASP A 134 6.21 12.21 9.40
C ASP A 134 5.62 11.76 8.05
N ILE A 135 5.62 10.45 7.81
CA ILE A 135 5.24 9.82 6.55
C ILE A 135 4.35 8.60 6.84
N CYS A 136 3.26 8.46 6.08
CA CYS A 136 2.37 7.32 6.16
C CYS A 136 2.47 6.46 4.89
N LEU A 137 2.73 5.15 5.05
CA LEU A 137 2.70 4.14 3.99
C LEU A 137 1.43 3.30 4.14
N ILE A 138 0.62 3.23 3.09
CA ILE A 138 -0.74 2.71 3.21
C ILE A 138 -0.98 1.57 2.21
N GLY A 139 -1.37 0.39 2.74
CA GLY A 139 -1.72 -0.80 1.97
C GLY A 139 -3.00 -1.44 2.50
N CYS A 140 -4.16 -0.79 2.34
CA CYS A 140 -5.43 -1.22 2.91
C CYS A 140 -6.62 -1.08 1.93
N GLY A 141 -6.40 -1.40 0.65
CA GLY A 141 -7.45 -1.43 -0.37
C GLY A 141 -8.19 -0.09 -0.49
N ALA A 142 -9.53 -0.13 -0.52
CA ALA A 142 -10.37 1.06 -0.74
C ALA A 142 -10.23 2.15 0.35
N TYR A 143 -9.76 1.82 1.52
CA TYR A 143 -9.48 2.80 2.58
C TYR A 143 -8.21 3.63 2.31
N GLY A 144 -7.26 3.10 1.52
CA GLY A 144 -5.93 3.69 1.37
C GLY A 144 -5.95 5.10 0.79
N PHE A 145 -6.75 5.33 -0.23
CA PHE A 145 -6.83 6.62 -0.90
C PHE A 145 -7.40 7.73 0.01
N PRO A 146 -8.55 7.56 0.70
CA PRO A 146 -9.05 8.54 1.65
C PRO A 146 -8.15 8.76 2.86
N LEU A 147 -7.40 7.75 3.33
CA LEU A 147 -6.45 7.91 4.42
C LEU A 147 -5.21 8.70 3.98
N ALA A 148 -4.71 8.49 2.74
CA ALA A 148 -3.63 9.29 2.18
C ALA A 148 -4.01 10.78 2.06
N ALA A 149 -5.23 11.07 1.58
CA ALA A 149 -5.76 12.43 1.53
C ALA A 149 -5.90 13.05 2.93
N HIS A 150 -6.32 12.26 3.92
CA HIS A 150 -6.39 12.70 5.31
C HIS A 150 -5.01 13.09 5.86
N ALA A 151 -3.99 12.25 5.66
CA ALA A 151 -2.62 12.57 6.05
C ALA A 151 -2.12 13.89 5.42
N LYS A 152 -2.37 14.08 4.12
CA LYS A 152 -1.97 15.32 3.42
C LYS A 152 -2.64 16.55 4.01
N ARG A 153 -3.95 16.51 4.32
CA ARG A 153 -4.69 17.60 4.94
C ARG A 153 -4.17 17.94 6.34
N GLN A 154 -3.56 16.98 7.03
CA GLN A 154 -2.85 17.18 8.30
C GLN A 154 -1.41 17.71 8.11
N GLY A 155 -1.01 18.09 6.90
CA GLY A 155 0.34 18.54 6.59
C GLY A 155 1.40 17.43 6.58
N LYS A 156 0.98 16.15 6.60
CA LYS A 156 1.86 14.99 6.57
C LYS A 156 2.05 14.49 5.13
N LYS A 157 3.00 13.59 4.94
CA LYS A 157 3.21 12.90 3.66
C LYS A 157 2.59 11.51 3.70
N ALA A 158 2.05 11.06 2.57
CA ALA A 158 1.51 9.71 2.47
C ALA A 158 1.74 9.09 1.09
N ILE A 159 1.89 7.78 1.07
CA ILE A 159 1.96 6.99 -0.16
C ILE A 159 0.91 5.87 -0.04
N HIS A 160 -0.05 5.86 -0.98
CA HIS A 160 -0.95 4.72 -1.15
C HIS A 160 -0.31 3.69 -2.06
N PHE A 161 0.24 2.63 -1.49
CA PHE A 161 0.89 1.53 -2.20
C PHE A 161 -0.09 0.46 -2.70
N GLY A 162 -1.26 0.36 -2.10
CA GLY A 162 -2.09 -0.83 -2.26
C GLY A 162 -1.43 -2.09 -1.69
N GLY A 163 -1.70 -3.24 -2.30
CA GLY A 163 -1.19 -4.53 -1.79
C GLY A 163 0.32 -4.69 -1.85
N GLU A 164 1.01 -3.99 -2.74
CA GLU A 164 2.46 -4.12 -2.91
C GLU A 164 3.27 -3.65 -1.68
N LEU A 165 2.66 -2.90 -0.77
CA LEU A 165 3.31 -2.49 0.47
C LEU A 165 3.85 -3.67 1.28
N GLN A 166 3.19 -4.83 1.24
CA GLN A 166 3.66 -6.03 1.93
C GLN A 166 5.04 -6.50 1.45
N LEU A 167 5.36 -6.32 0.16
CA LEU A 167 6.65 -6.72 -0.41
C LEU A 167 7.81 -5.90 0.17
N LEU A 168 7.60 -4.63 0.51
CA LEU A 168 8.61 -3.80 1.17
C LEU A 168 9.06 -4.39 2.51
N PHE A 169 8.20 -5.18 3.14
CA PHE A 169 8.50 -5.86 4.41
C PHE A 169 8.80 -7.35 4.23
N GLY A 170 9.11 -7.80 3.02
CA GLY A 170 9.47 -9.19 2.76
C GLY A 170 8.31 -10.17 3.01
N ILE A 171 7.06 -9.74 2.77
CA ILE A 171 5.88 -10.58 2.88
C ILE A 171 5.42 -10.96 1.47
N LYS A 172 5.49 -12.26 1.16
CA LYS A 172 5.12 -12.83 -0.14
C LYS A 172 3.61 -12.83 -0.35
N GLY A 173 3.17 -12.87 -1.62
CA GLY A 173 1.79 -13.10 -1.99
C GLY A 173 1.72 -13.80 -3.35
N SER A 174 0.70 -14.63 -3.57
CA SER A 174 0.56 -15.45 -4.78
C SER A 174 0.41 -14.63 -6.07
N ARG A 175 -0.08 -13.38 -5.99
CA ARG A 175 -0.14 -12.45 -7.13
C ARG A 175 1.21 -12.28 -7.82
N TRP A 176 2.28 -12.15 -7.05
CA TRP A 176 3.63 -11.88 -7.55
C TRP A 176 4.39 -13.14 -7.94
N GLU A 177 3.81 -14.31 -7.74
CA GLU A 177 4.34 -15.57 -8.24
C GLU A 177 3.97 -15.82 -9.71
N ASP A 178 2.92 -15.14 -10.20
CA ASP A 178 2.57 -15.16 -11.62
C ASP A 178 3.63 -14.40 -12.44
N PRO A 179 4.38 -15.09 -13.32
CA PRO A 179 5.38 -14.44 -14.17
C PRO A 179 4.81 -13.34 -15.06
N LEU A 180 3.52 -13.43 -15.43
CA LEU A 180 2.84 -12.42 -16.23
C LEU A 180 2.64 -11.11 -15.45
N HIS A 181 2.60 -11.18 -14.11
CA HIS A 181 2.48 -9.99 -13.29
C HIS A 181 3.72 -9.10 -13.39
N ALA A 182 4.92 -9.68 -13.31
CA ALA A 182 6.17 -8.96 -13.48
C ALA A 182 6.23 -8.27 -14.87
N ILE A 183 5.89 -9.00 -15.92
CA ILE A 183 5.86 -8.46 -17.30
C ILE A 183 4.87 -7.28 -17.42
N LYS A 184 3.67 -7.40 -16.85
CA LYS A 184 2.68 -6.30 -16.83
C LYS A 184 3.17 -5.06 -16.10
N CYS A 185 4.05 -5.24 -15.11
CA CYS A 185 4.70 -4.15 -14.39
C CYS A 185 5.95 -3.59 -15.10
N GLY A 186 6.31 -4.11 -16.29
CA GLY A 186 7.51 -3.71 -17.01
C GLY A 186 8.82 -4.24 -16.41
N LEU A 187 8.74 -5.32 -15.63
CA LEU A 187 9.87 -5.96 -14.96
C LEU A 187 10.25 -7.27 -15.66
N PRO A 188 11.49 -7.78 -15.46
CA PRO A 188 11.87 -9.10 -15.90
C PRO A 188 10.92 -10.19 -15.37
N GLN A 189 10.62 -11.19 -16.18
CA GLN A 189 9.65 -12.26 -15.85
C GLN A 189 9.95 -12.96 -14.51
N ASP A 190 11.23 -13.12 -14.17
CA ASP A 190 11.72 -13.81 -12.97
C ASP A 190 12.00 -12.86 -11.79
N PHE A 191 11.64 -11.58 -11.90
CA PHE A 191 11.98 -10.57 -10.91
C PHE A 191 11.50 -10.91 -9.49
N TYR A 192 10.21 -11.16 -9.33
CA TYR A 192 9.66 -11.48 -8.00
C TYR A 192 10.09 -12.88 -7.53
N GLN A 193 10.29 -13.83 -8.46
CA GLN A 193 10.79 -15.16 -8.12
C GLN A 193 12.18 -15.07 -7.49
N LYS A 194 13.08 -14.24 -8.04
CA LYS A 194 14.39 -13.98 -7.45
C LYS A 194 14.30 -13.38 -6.05
N LEU A 195 13.43 -12.39 -5.82
CA LEU A 195 13.21 -11.85 -4.48
C LEU A 195 12.71 -12.93 -3.51
N PHE A 196 11.84 -13.81 -3.96
CA PHE A 196 11.21 -14.85 -3.14
C PHE A 196 12.15 -16.02 -2.80
N THR A 197 13.35 -16.12 -3.42
CA THR A 197 14.37 -17.08 -3.00
C THR A 197 15.00 -16.73 -1.65
N ASN A 198 14.93 -15.47 -1.23
CA ASN A 198 15.44 -15.05 0.06
C ASN A 198 14.66 -15.74 1.21
N PRO A 199 15.32 -16.53 2.08
CA PRO A 199 14.68 -17.29 3.15
C PRO A 199 14.09 -16.40 4.27
N ALA A 200 14.48 -15.13 4.34
CA ALA A 200 13.92 -14.18 5.30
C ALA A 200 12.51 -13.70 4.92
N TRP A 201 12.11 -13.90 3.67
CA TRP A 201 10.75 -13.56 3.20
C TRP A 201 9.75 -14.62 3.63
N VAL A 202 8.59 -14.19 4.11
CA VAL A 202 7.56 -15.07 4.69
C VAL A 202 6.23 -14.95 3.95
N ARG A 203 5.36 -15.94 4.13
CA ARG A 203 3.95 -15.85 3.72
C ARG A 203 3.08 -15.46 4.91
N PRO A 204 1.99 -14.71 4.68
CA PRO A 204 1.06 -14.30 5.73
C PRO A 204 0.00 -15.39 6.02
N GLU A 205 0.41 -16.66 6.17
CA GLU A 205 -0.51 -17.81 6.31
C GLU A 205 -1.43 -17.68 7.53
N GLU A 206 -0.94 -17.10 8.63
CA GLU A 206 -1.69 -16.88 9.86
C GLU A 206 -2.85 -15.88 9.71
N TYR A 207 -2.84 -15.09 8.63
CA TYR A 207 -3.90 -14.12 8.29
C TYR A 207 -4.90 -14.67 7.28
N LYS A 208 -4.70 -15.89 6.80
CA LYS A 208 -5.58 -16.54 5.84
C LYS A 208 -6.81 -17.12 6.55
N ASN A 209 -7.99 -16.79 6.04
CA ASN A 209 -9.26 -17.29 6.55
C ASN A 209 -10.21 -17.66 5.40
N ALA A 210 -11.41 -18.12 5.72
CA ALA A 210 -12.41 -18.52 4.73
C ALA A 210 -12.85 -17.38 3.78
N HIS A 211 -12.66 -16.12 4.19
CA HIS A 211 -12.99 -14.95 3.37
C HIS A 211 -11.86 -14.52 2.46
N SER A 212 -10.61 -14.99 2.69
CA SER A 212 -9.43 -14.61 1.90
C SER A 212 -9.61 -14.91 0.41
N LEU A 213 -10.28 -16.01 0.04
CA LEU A 213 -10.57 -16.35 -1.35
C LEU A 213 -11.48 -15.33 -2.07
N LYS A 214 -12.31 -14.60 -1.32
CA LYS A 214 -13.18 -13.55 -1.88
C LYS A 214 -12.39 -12.28 -2.22
N VAL A 215 -11.16 -12.17 -1.74
CA VAL A 215 -10.26 -11.05 -2.01
C VAL A 215 -9.35 -11.42 -3.17
N GLU A 216 -9.80 -11.18 -4.39
CA GLU A 216 -9.02 -11.42 -5.61
C GLU A 216 -8.34 -12.81 -5.62
N ASN A 217 -9.10 -13.86 -5.27
CA ASN A 217 -8.61 -15.25 -5.15
C ASN A 217 -7.43 -15.42 -4.17
N ALA A 218 -7.47 -14.73 -3.04
CA ALA A 218 -6.42 -14.76 -2.01
C ALA A 218 -5.02 -14.34 -2.54
N CYS A 219 -4.95 -13.41 -3.46
CA CYS A 219 -3.69 -13.06 -4.14
C CYS A 219 -2.64 -12.38 -3.24
N TYR A 220 -3.02 -11.97 -2.03
CA TYR A 220 -2.11 -11.37 -1.04
C TYR A 220 -1.54 -12.39 -0.04
N TRP A 221 -2.00 -13.65 -0.09
CA TRP A 221 -1.56 -14.75 0.78
C TRP A 221 -0.72 -15.80 0.07
#